data_ffce263e6e9fa0ff9392a3d299e927f4
#
_entry.id   ffce263e6e9fa0ff9392a3d299e927f4
#
_cell.length_a   1.000
_cell.length_b   1.000
_cell.length_c   1.000
_cell.angle_alpha   90.00
_cell.angle_beta   90.00
_cell.angle_gamma   90.00
#
_symmetry.space_group_name_H-M   'P 1'
#
loop_
_entity.id
_entity.type
_entity.pdbx_description
1 polymer ?
#
loop_
_entity_poly.entity_id
_entity_poly.type
_entity_poly.pdbx_seq_one_letter_code
_entity_poly.pdbx_strand_id
1 'polypeptide(L)'
;MKKVKLDKNTLLGGIILENERYQVVHMNLKTGKQTDSYSNDKTILLLNISGKITVAYDEQVEIVNEFELLEIPAGSEHVITCLQDAQVFVVKL
;
A
#
# COMPACT_ATOMS: atom_id res chain seq x y z
N MET A 1 -13.84 -10.68 -17.61
CA MET A 1 -12.40 -10.53 -17.33
C MET A 1 -11.99 -9.10 -17.58
N LYS A 2 -11.24 -8.50 -16.66
CA LYS A 2 -10.84 -7.09 -16.77
C LYS A 2 -9.32 -6.96 -16.59
N LYS A 3 -8.69 -6.21 -17.48
CA LYS A 3 -7.26 -5.97 -17.49
C LYS A 3 -7.00 -4.48 -17.25
N VAL A 4 -6.10 -4.18 -16.33
CA VAL A 4 -5.72 -2.79 -16.02
C VAL A 4 -4.25 -2.60 -16.39
N LYS A 5 -3.97 -1.57 -17.18
CA LYS A 5 -2.59 -1.18 -17.49
C LYS A 5 -2.12 -0.17 -16.46
N LEU A 6 -1.02 -0.47 -15.78
CA LEU A 6 -0.48 0.41 -14.76
C LEU A 6 0.59 1.33 -15.35
N ASP A 7 0.69 2.52 -14.77
CA ASP A 7 1.69 3.50 -15.15
C ASP A 7 2.72 3.62 -14.03
N LYS A 8 3.95 3.24 -14.31
CA LYS A 8 5.06 3.31 -13.35
C LYS A 8 5.42 4.73 -12.95
N ASN A 9 5.03 5.71 -13.75
CA ASN A 9 5.39 7.11 -13.55
C ASN A 9 4.24 7.93 -12.94
N THR A 10 3.13 7.29 -12.61
CA THR A 10 2.01 7.97 -11.97
C THR A 10 2.45 8.54 -10.63
N LEU A 11 2.17 9.83 -10.40
CA LEU A 11 2.43 10.45 -9.11
C LEU A 11 1.46 9.90 -8.08
N LEU A 12 1.97 9.40 -6.96
CA LEU A 12 1.22 8.85 -5.82
C LEU A 12 0.37 7.63 -6.14
N GLY A 13 -0.24 7.53 -7.32
CA GLY A 13 -1.11 6.43 -7.69
C GLY A 13 -2.57 6.68 -7.34
N GLY A 14 -3.35 5.61 -7.21
CA GLY A 14 -4.77 5.68 -6.90
C GLY A 14 -5.47 4.34 -7.06
N ILE A 15 -6.79 4.38 -6.97
CA ILE A 15 -7.64 3.21 -7.11
C ILE A 15 -7.59 2.73 -8.56
N ILE A 16 -7.24 1.46 -8.76
CA ILE A 16 -7.13 0.84 -10.08
C ILE A 16 -8.24 -0.19 -10.36
N LEU A 17 -8.80 -0.77 -9.32
CA LEU A 17 -9.94 -1.67 -9.40
C LEU A 17 -10.81 -1.47 -8.17
N GLU A 18 -12.11 -1.48 -8.35
CA GLU A 18 -13.03 -1.36 -7.23
C GLU A 18 -14.35 -2.06 -7.57
N ASN A 19 -14.87 -2.78 -6.59
CA ASN A 19 -16.23 -3.34 -6.63
C ASN A 19 -16.74 -3.48 -5.20
N GLU A 20 -17.88 -4.13 -5.03
CA GLU A 20 -18.52 -4.30 -3.72
C GLU A 20 -17.69 -5.14 -2.74
N ARG A 21 -16.78 -5.96 -3.23
CA ARG A 21 -16.03 -6.92 -2.41
C ARG A 21 -14.62 -6.44 -2.06
N TYR A 22 -13.99 -5.68 -2.94
CA TYR A 22 -12.61 -5.26 -2.74
C TYR A 22 -12.31 -3.96 -3.48
N GLN A 23 -11.23 -3.34 -3.03
CA GLN A 23 -10.66 -2.18 -3.68
C GLN A 23 -9.15 -2.42 -3.82
N VAL A 24 -8.61 -2.19 -5.00
CA VAL A 24 -7.17 -2.31 -5.25
C VAL A 24 -6.60 -0.94 -5.56
N VAL A 25 -5.58 -0.57 -4.82
CA VAL A 25 -4.89 0.71 -4.96
C VAL A 25 -3.45 0.43 -5.39
N HIS A 26 -2.97 1.16 -6.38
CA HIS A 26 -1.56 1.16 -6.76
C HIS A 26 -0.96 2.47 -6.27
N MET A 27 0.14 2.38 -5.52
CA MET A 27 0.88 3.56 -5.04
C MET A 27 2.30 3.53 -5.57
N ASN A 28 2.72 4.69 -6.07
CA ASN A 28 4.09 4.92 -6.49
C ASN A 28 4.70 5.92 -5.51
N LEU A 29 5.52 5.42 -4.60
CA LEU A 29 6.07 6.21 -3.51
C LEU A 29 7.53 6.56 -3.78
N LYS A 30 7.86 7.82 -3.53
CA LYS A 30 9.24 8.30 -3.64
C LYS A 30 9.93 8.29 -2.28
N THR A 31 11.23 8.06 -2.31
CA THR A 31 12.07 8.04 -1.10
C THR A 31 11.82 9.28 -0.24
N GLY A 32 11.61 9.05 1.03
CA GLY A 32 11.37 10.10 2.02
C GLY A 32 9.91 10.53 2.16
N LYS A 33 9.02 10.05 1.28
CA LYS A 33 7.58 10.37 1.39
C LYS A 33 6.91 9.48 2.43
N GLN A 34 5.89 10.02 3.05
CA GLN A 34 5.12 9.36 4.08
C GLN A 34 3.64 9.61 3.82
N THR A 35 2.83 8.59 3.96
CA THR A 35 1.37 8.75 3.87
C THR A 35 0.83 9.38 5.14
N ASP A 36 -0.34 10.01 5.03
CA ASP A 36 -1.06 10.42 6.23
C ASP A 36 -1.48 9.19 7.02
N SER A 37 -1.72 9.39 8.30
CA SER A 37 -2.26 8.33 9.15
C SER A 37 -3.62 7.90 8.61
N TYR A 38 -3.77 6.60 8.42
CA TYR A 38 -4.96 6.05 7.78
C TYR A 38 -5.51 4.86 8.55
N SER A 39 -6.80 4.88 8.78
CA SER A 39 -7.53 3.80 9.43
C SER A 39 -8.65 3.34 8.51
N ASN A 40 -8.89 2.04 8.45
CA ASN A 40 -9.92 1.46 7.61
C ASN A 40 -10.64 0.36 8.38
N ASP A 41 -11.94 0.21 8.14
CA ASP A 41 -12.75 -0.85 8.73
C ASP A 41 -12.58 -2.20 8.02
N LYS A 42 -11.70 -2.26 7.04
CA LYS A 42 -11.42 -3.46 6.25
C LYS A 42 -10.01 -3.96 6.49
N THR A 43 -9.81 -5.26 6.32
CA THR A 43 -8.48 -5.84 6.30
C THR A 43 -7.74 -5.35 5.05
N ILE A 44 -6.49 -4.99 5.21
CA ILE A 44 -5.64 -4.51 4.13
C ILE A 44 -4.54 -5.52 3.87
N LEU A 45 -4.38 -5.90 2.61
CA LEU A 45 -3.22 -6.64 2.13
C LEU A 45 -2.34 -5.66 1.37
N LEU A 46 -1.09 -5.55 1.79
CA LEU A 46 -0.12 -4.65 1.20
C LEU A 46 0.99 -5.47 0.58
N LEU A 47 1.15 -5.37 -0.74
CA LEU A 47 2.18 -6.08 -1.48
C LEU A 47 3.18 -5.07 -2.04
N ASN A 48 4.43 -5.20 -1.61
CA ASN A 48 5.50 -4.34 -2.14
C ASN A 48 6.18 -5.03 -3.32
N ILE A 49 6.06 -4.44 -4.51
CA ILE A 49 6.61 -5.00 -5.74
C ILE A 49 8.09 -4.62 -5.90
N SER A 50 8.43 -3.39 -5.55
CA SER A 50 9.80 -2.90 -5.68
C SER A 50 10.09 -1.83 -4.65
N GLY A 51 11.37 -1.65 -4.31
CA GLY A 51 11.78 -0.68 -3.32
C GLY A 51 11.59 -1.18 -1.89
N LYS A 52 11.55 -0.25 -0.97
CA LYS A 52 11.50 -0.57 0.46
C LYS A 52 10.65 0.44 1.21
N ILE A 53 9.76 -0.07 2.03
CA ILE A 53 8.88 0.77 2.84
C ILE A 53 8.88 0.28 4.28
N THR A 54 8.45 1.15 5.19
CA THR A 54 8.06 0.76 6.54
C THR A 54 6.58 1.04 6.71
N VAL A 55 5.93 0.21 7.52
CA VAL A 55 4.55 0.42 7.93
C VAL A 55 4.53 0.48 9.44
N ALA A 56 4.12 1.61 9.97
CA ALA A 56 3.92 1.80 11.40
C ALA A 56 2.45 1.57 11.72
N TYR A 57 2.18 0.70 12.68
CA TYR A 57 0.85 0.27 13.06
C TYR A 57 0.84 0.08 14.58
N ASP A 58 0.01 0.86 15.27
CA ASP A 58 0.04 0.95 16.73
C ASP A 58 1.48 1.24 17.19
N GLU A 59 2.06 0.38 18.03
CA GLU A 59 3.44 0.53 18.49
C GLU A 59 4.42 -0.33 17.71
N GLN A 60 3.96 -0.95 16.64
CA GLN A 60 4.75 -1.85 15.82
C GLN A 60 5.22 -1.14 14.55
N VAL A 61 6.39 -1.50 14.07
CA VAL A 61 6.91 -1.05 12.79
C VAL A 61 7.42 -2.26 12.03
N GLU A 62 6.89 -2.46 10.82
CA GLU A 62 7.35 -3.52 9.93
C GLU A 62 8.08 -2.93 8.76
N ILE A 63 9.21 -3.53 8.40
CA ILE A 63 9.91 -3.24 7.16
C ILE A 63 9.36 -4.20 6.11
N VAL A 64 8.92 -3.66 4.98
CA VAL A 64 8.41 -4.46 3.87
C VAL A 64 9.35 -4.29 2.70
N ASN A 65 10.09 -5.36 2.38
CA ASN A 65 11.03 -5.39 1.27
C ASN A 65 10.33 -5.80 -0.03
N GLU A 66 11.10 -5.81 -1.11
CA GLU A 66 10.59 -6.23 -2.41
C GLU A 66 10.01 -7.65 -2.34
N PHE A 67 8.84 -7.85 -2.93
CA PHE A 67 8.08 -9.11 -2.95
C PHE A 67 7.63 -9.61 -1.58
N GLU A 68 7.50 -8.72 -0.63
CA GLU A 68 6.91 -9.07 0.67
C GLU A 68 5.47 -8.58 0.76
N LEU A 69 4.66 -9.36 1.46
CA LEU A 69 3.24 -9.10 1.67
C LEU A 69 3.00 -8.89 3.16
N LEU A 70 2.26 -7.84 3.48
CA LEU A 70 1.89 -7.52 4.85
C LEU A 70 0.36 -7.49 4.96
N GLU A 71 -0.18 -8.16 5.96
CA GLU A 71 -1.60 -8.05 6.30
C GLU A 71 -1.76 -7.09 7.47
N ILE A 72 -2.63 -6.08 7.30
CA ILE A 72 -2.94 -5.10 8.32
C ILE A 72 -4.41 -5.33 8.75
N PRO A 73 -4.65 -5.63 10.03
CA PRO A 73 -6.01 -5.87 10.52
C PRO A 73 -6.91 -4.67 10.37
N ALA A 74 -8.21 -4.94 10.22
CA ALA A 74 -9.23 -3.91 10.17
C ALA A 74 -9.23 -3.06 11.44
N GLY A 75 -9.49 -1.77 11.28
CA GLY A 75 -9.58 -0.84 12.39
C GLY A 75 -8.26 -0.27 12.88
N SER A 76 -7.16 -0.69 12.26
CA SER A 76 -5.83 -0.28 12.71
C SER A 76 -5.37 0.96 11.96
N GLU A 77 -4.89 1.92 12.71
CA GLU A 77 -4.32 3.14 12.14
C GLU A 77 -2.88 2.89 11.74
N HIS A 78 -2.52 3.22 10.51
CA HIS A 78 -1.19 2.95 10.00
C HIS A 78 -0.63 4.08 9.15
N VAL A 79 0.69 4.14 9.07
CA VAL A 79 1.44 5.11 8.28
C VAL A 79 2.51 4.37 7.49
N ILE A 80 2.58 4.65 6.21
CA ILE A 80 3.59 4.08 5.31
C ILE A 80 4.67 5.12 5.06
N THR A 81 5.93 4.76 5.27
CA THR A 81 7.08 5.61 4.97
C THR A 81 7.93 4.94 3.89
N CYS A 82 8.28 5.67 2.86
CA CYS A 82 9.08 5.14 1.77
C CYS A 82 10.56 5.36 2.04
N LEU A 83 11.32 4.27 2.14
CA LEU A 83 12.77 4.31 2.36
C LEU A 83 13.55 4.29 1.04
N GLN A 84 13.04 3.58 0.05
CA GLN A 84 13.57 3.55 -1.33
C GLN A 84 12.39 3.56 -2.26
N ASP A 85 12.48 4.28 -3.37
CA ASP A 85 11.39 4.39 -4.34
C ASP A 85 10.67 3.06 -4.51
N ALA A 86 9.37 3.04 -4.26
CA ALA A 86 8.60 1.82 -4.13
C ALA A 86 7.33 1.83 -4.97
N GLN A 87 6.95 0.65 -5.44
CA GLN A 87 5.67 0.41 -6.06
C GLN A 87 4.88 -0.58 -5.20
N VAL A 88 3.76 -0.15 -4.70
CA VAL A 88 3.00 -0.87 -3.69
C VAL A 88 1.57 -1.07 -4.18
N PHE A 89 1.06 -2.28 -3.99
CA PHE A 89 -0.36 -2.57 -4.19
C PHE A 89 -1.02 -2.76 -2.85
N VAL A 90 -2.17 -2.13 -2.69
CA VAL A 90 -2.97 -2.24 -1.48
C VAL A 90 -4.33 -2.79 -1.86
N VAL A 91 -4.70 -3.91 -1.26
CA VAL A 91 -6.01 -4.54 -1.46
C VAL A 91 -6.80 -4.38 -0.17
N LYS A 92 -7.95 -3.74 -0.26
CA LYS A 92 -8.88 -3.57 0.86
C LYS A 92 -10.02 -4.56 0.71
N LEU A 93 -10.16 -5.41 1.68
CA LEU A 93 -11.14 -6.51 1.65
C LEU A 93 -12.34 -6.25 2.55
#